data_d5fc3e2dd092f887ed5cd498f6c268f6
#
_entry.id   d5fc3e2dd092f887ed5cd498f6c268f6
#
_cell.length_a   1.000
_cell.length_b   1.000
_cell.length_c   1.000
_cell.angle_alpha   90.00
_cell.angle_beta   90.00
_cell.angle_gamma   90.00
#
_symmetry.space_group_name_H-M   'P 1'
#
loop_
_entity.id
_entity.type
_entity.pdbx_description
1 polymer ?
#
loop_
_entity_poly.entity_id
_entity_poly.type
_entity_poly.pdbx_seq_one_letter_code
_entity_poly.pdbx_strand_id
1 'polypeptide(L)'
;MLKTLKNKKAEGYIDVAVAVLVIALVLVLIISIWSMVTLKQDMTYMCNELLEVATVTGRICPEVEAMFAELCAESGFTPMVQFSATYFDYATGKVQLGDVISVTLTTEMIMPGFGGFELPFDVSVTQSGLSRIYWK
;
A
#
# COMPACT_ATOMS: atom_id res chain seq x y z
N MET A 1 48.37 -20.25 -30.78
CA MET A 1 46.99 -20.70 -31.05
C MET A 1 46.25 -21.21 -29.81
N LEU A 2 46.87 -21.98 -28.97
CA LEU A 2 46.20 -22.49 -27.74
C LEU A 2 45.85 -21.43 -26.68
N LYS A 3 46.58 -20.33 -26.60
CA LYS A 3 46.33 -19.21 -25.68
C LYS A 3 45.07 -18.41 -26.03
N THR A 4 44.79 -18.26 -27.34
CA THR A 4 43.59 -17.53 -27.83
C THR A 4 42.30 -18.33 -27.66
N LEU A 5 42.36 -19.66 -27.73
CA LEU A 5 41.19 -20.51 -27.47
C LEU A 5 40.79 -20.57 -26.01
N LYS A 6 41.78 -20.44 -25.09
CA LYS A 6 41.54 -20.39 -23.65
C LYS A 6 40.88 -19.09 -23.22
N ASN A 7 41.22 -17.97 -23.86
CA ASN A 7 40.59 -16.68 -23.60
C ASN A 7 39.10 -16.63 -24.07
N LYS A 8 38.81 -17.19 -25.25
CA LYS A 8 37.41 -17.24 -25.75
C LYS A 8 36.48 -18.06 -24.85
N LYS A 9 36.97 -19.14 -24.24
CA LYS A 9 36.17 -19.90 -23.27
C LYS A 9 35.97 -19.14 -21.98
N ALA A 10 36.97 -18.40 -21.51
CA ALA A 10 36.88 -17.57 -20.30
C ALA A 10 35.91 -16.38 -20.49
N GLU A 11 35.95 -15.73 -21.68
CA GLU A 11 35.01 -14.67 -22.04
C GLU A 11 33.54 -15.18 -22.05
N GLY A 12 33.31 -16.38 -22.62
CA GLY A 12 31.96 -16.98 -22.65
C GLY A 12 31.40 -17.28 -21.26
N TYR A 13 32.23 -17.67 -20.29
CA TYR A 13 31.78 -17.88 -18.90
C TYR A 13 31.48 -16.57 -18.20
N ILE A 14 32.22 -15.51 -18.48
CA ILE A 14 31.96 -14.17 -17.91
C ILE A 14 30.63 -13.61 -18.45
N ASP A 15 30.38 -13.75 -19.75
CA ASP A 15 29.13 -13.31 -20.38
C ASP A 15 27.91 -14.03 -19.80
N VAL A 16 28.00 -15.35 -19.58
CA VAL A 16 26.95 -16.14 -18.96
C VAL A 16 26.74 -15.70 -17.52
N ALA A 17 27.80 -15.46 -16.74
CA ALA A 17 27.70 -15.01 -15.35
C ALA A 17 27.07 -13.63 -15.27
N VAL A 18 27.41 -12.70 -16.14
CA VAL A 18 26.80 -11.37 -16.23
C VAL A 18 25.32 -11.47 -16.62
N ALA A 19 24.97 -12.31 -17.59
CA ALA A 19 23.59 -12.53 -17.99
C ALA A 19 22.72 -13.07 -16.83
N VAL A 20 23.23 -14.06 -16.10
CA VAL A 20 22.55 -14.62 -14.90
C VAL A 20 22.36 -13.54 -13.83
N LEU A 21 23.38 -12.72 -13.59
CA LEU A 21 23.31 -11.63 -12.63
C LEU A 21 22.23 -10.59 -13.02
N VAL A 22 22.19 -10.20 -14.29
CA VAL A 22 21.18 -9.26 -14.81
C VAL A 22 19.78 -9.84 -14.67
N ILE A 23 19.58 -11.13 -15.02
CA ILE A 23 18.29 -11.81 -14.86
C ILE A 23 17.87 -11.83 -13.38
N ALA A 24 18.77 -12.15 -12.48
CA ALA A 24 18.50 -12.16 -11.04
C ALA A 24 18.09 -10.78 -10.53
N LEU A 25 18.76 -9.71 -10.97
CA LEU A 25 18.40 -8.32 -10.64
C LEU A 25 16.99 -7.96 -11.13
N VAL A 26 16.67 -8.31 -12.37
CA VAL A 26 15.34 -8.06 -12.96
C VAL A 26 14.26 -8.82 -12.18
N LEU A 27 14.50 -10.07 -11.79
CA LEU A 27 13.55 -10.85 -10.99
C LEU A 27 13.30 -10.20 -9.61
N VAL A 28 14.33 -9.73 -8.92
CA VAL A 28 14.18 -9.02 -7.64
C VAL A 28 13.34 -7.76 -7.81
N LEU A 29 13.57 -6.99 -8.87
CA LEU A 29 12.77 -5.80 -9.17
C LEU A 29 11.30 -6.13 -9.41
N ILE A 30 11.01 -7.18 -10.18
CA ILE A 30 9.64 -7.63 -10.46
C ILE A 30 8.92 -8.01 -9.16
N ILE A 31 9.57 -8.79 -8.28
CA ILE A 31 9.01 -9.20 -6.99
C ILE A 31 8.73 -7.97 -6.11
N SER A 32 9.63 -7.00 -6.07
CA SER A 32 9.47 -5.78 -5.29
C SER A 32 8.29 -4.92 -5.78
N ILE A 33 8.15 -4.77 -7.09
CA ILE A 33 7.01 -4.05 -7.69
C ILE A 33 5.69 -4.78 -7.39
N TRP A 34 5.68 -6.11 -7.48
CA TRP A 34 4.49 -6.91 -7.18
C TRP A 34 4.03 -6.73 -5.73
N SER A 35 4.96 -6.77 -4.77
CA SER A 35 4.66 -6.50 -3.36
C SER A 35 4.04 -5.14 -3.14
N MET A 36 4.55 -4.11 -3.81
CA MET A 36 4.00 -2.74 -3.72
C MET A 36 2.56 -2.65 -4.27
N VAL A 37 2.30 -3.31 -5.39
CA VAL A 37 0.96 -3.35 -6.01
C VAL A 37 -0.02 -4.06 -5.09
N THR A 38 0.35 -5.20 -4.53
CA THR A 38 -0.49 -5.96 -3.60
C THR A 38 -0.81 -5.15 -2.35
N LEU A 39 0.19 -4.53 -1.73
CA LEU A 39 -0.01 -3.66 -0.56
C LEU A 39 -0.99 -2.52 -0.87
N LYS A 40 -0.83 -1.88 -2.03
CA LYS A 40 -1.73 -0.79 -2.44
C LYS A 40 -3.16 -1.27 -2.68
N GLN A 41 -3.35 -2.48 -3.20
CA GLN A 41 -4.67 -3.10 -3.37
C GLN A 41 -5.32 -3.39 -2.02
N ASP A 42 -4.59 -3.97 -1.08
CA ASP A 42 -5.07 -4.27 0.27
C ASP A 42 -5.46 -2.98 1.00
N MET A 43 -4.63 -1.94 0.92
CA MET A 43 -4.95 -0.62 1.48
C MET A 43 -6.18 0.02 0.83
N THR A 44 -6.35 -0.13 -0.48
CA THR A 44 -7.54 0.38 -1.19
C THR A 44 -8.79 -0.35 -0.73
N TYR A 45 -8.73 -1.65 -0.56
CA TYR A 45 -9.82 -2.45 -0.02
C TYR A 45 -10.19 -2.01 1.40
N MET A 46 -9.21 -1.92 2.30
CA MET A 46 -9.43 -1.44 3.68
C MET A 46 -10.05 -0.04 3.70
N CYS A 47 -9.55 0.86 2.85
CA CYS A 47 -10.04 2.23 2.76
C CYS A 47 -11.50 2.29 2.31
N ASN A 48 -11.90 1.45 1.34
CA ASN A 48 -13.26 1.36 0.85
C ASN A 48 -14.22 0.80 1.92
N GLU A 49 -13.82 -0.25 2.64
CA GLU A 49 -14.62 -0.83 3.73
C GLU A 49 -14.84 0.18 4.86
N LEU A 50 -13.79 0.88 5.29
CA LEU A 50 -13.91 1.94 6.31
C LEU A 50 -14.81 3.08 5.83
N LEU A 51 -14.66 3.48 4.57
CA LEU A 51 -15.47 4.54 3.97
C LEU A 51 -16.94 4.13 3.89
N GLU A 52 -17.24 2.88 3.55
CA GLU A 52 -18.61 2.38 3.49
C GLU A 52 -19.27 2.44 4.86
N VAL A 53 -18.61 1.93 5.91
CA VAL A 53 -19.12 2.02 7.28
C VAL A 53 -19.33 3.48 7.70
N ALA A 54 -18.37 4.37 7.44
CA ALA A 54 -18.46 5.78 7.79
C ALA A 54 -19.59 6.49 7.03
N THR A 55 -19.81 6.19 5.75
CA THR A 55 -20.89 6.81 4.96
C THR A 55 -22.27 6.28 5.33
N VAL A 56 -22.40 5.00 5.67
CA VAL A 56 -23.66 4.38 6.08
C VAL A 56 -24.06 4.82 7.50
N THR A 57 -23.11 4.92 8.41
CA THR A 57 -23.36 5.42 9.78
C THR A 57 -23.48 6.94 9.83
N GLY A 58 -22.98 7.65 8.82
CA GLY A 58 -22.97 9.11 8.74
C GLY A 58 -22.15 9.78 9.84
N ARG A 59 -21.24 9.06 10.47
CA ARG A 59 -20.35 9.56 11.52
C ARG A 59 -19.08 8.72 11.63
N ILE A 60 -18.04 9.35 12.15
CA ILE A 60 -16.82 8.65 12.54
C ILE A 60 -17.00 8.22 13.99
N CYS A 61 -17.22 6.94 14.22
CA CYS A 61 -17.66 6.36 15.49
C CYS A 61 -16.84 5.12 15.87
N PRO A 62 -17.00 4.58 17.09
CA PRO A 62 -16.29 3.37 17.52
C PRO A 62 -16.50 2.14 16.63
N GLU A 63 -17.61 2.09 15.87
CA GLU A 63 -17.87 1.02 14.89
C GLU A 63 -16.85 1.06 13.72
N VAL A 64 -16.48 2.27 13.29
CA VAL A 64 -15.42 2.45 12.26
C VAL A 64 -14.05 2.03 12.80
N GLU A 65 -13.76 2.34 14.07
CA GLU A 65 -12.52 1.92 14.73
C GLU A 65 -12.47 0.40 14.93
N ALA A 66 -13.59 -0.23 15.29
CA ALA A 66 -13.67 -1.68 15.40
C ALA A 66 -13.47 -2.38 14.06
N MET A 67 -14.06 -1.86 12.98
CA MET A 67 -13.84 -2.36 11.62
C MET A 67 -12.37 -2.19 11.20
N PHE A 68 -11.75 -1.07 11.53
CA PHE A 68 -10.33 -0.85 11.26
C PHE A 68 -9.45 -1.88 11.96
N ALA A 69 -9.72 -2.18 13.24
CA ALA A 69 -8.98 -3.19 13.99
C ALA A 69 -9.14 -4.60 13.38
N GLU A 70 -10.33 -4.94 12.92
CA GLU A 70 -10.61 -6.22 12.24
C GLU A 70 -9.84 -6.32 10.93
N LEU A 71 -9.87 -5.29 10.09
CA LEU A 71 -9.15 -5.23 8.83
C LEU A 71 -7.63 -5.28 9.01
N CYS A 72 -7.10 -4.65 10.07
CA CYS A 72 -5.68 -4.77 10.42
C CYS A 72 -5.30 -6.19 10.83
N ALA A 73 -6.17 -6.89 11.55
CA ALA A 73 -5.94 -8.28 11.94
C ALA A 73 -5.97 -9.22 10.73
N GLU A 74 -6.86 -8.99 9.77
CA GLU A 74 -6.94 -9.78 8.53
C GLU A 74 -5.73 -9.55 7.61
N SER A 75 -5.35 -8.29 7.39
CA SER A 75 -4.27 -7.93 6.47
C SER A 75 -2.86 -8.17 7.03
N GLY A 76 -2.73 -8.23 8.35
CA GLY A 76 -1.46 -8.45 9.03
C GLY A 76 -0.55 -7.20 9.12
N PHE A 77 -1.05 -6.02 8.75
CA PHE A 77 -0.35 -4.75 8.93
C PHE A 77 -1.31 -3.66 9.46
N THR A 78 -0.74 -2.63 10.08
CA THR A 78 -1.51 -1.53 10.69
C THR A 78 -1.09 -0.22 10.07
N PRO A 79 -1.81 0.27 9.04
CA PRO A 79 -1.56 1.58 8.46
C PRO A 79 -2.01 2.70 9.39
N MET A 80 -1.47 3.89 9.21
CA MET A 80 -1.99 5.10 9.84
C MET A 80 -3.28 5.50 9.14
N VAL A 81 -4.37 5.67 9.89
CA VAL A 81 -5.67 6.10 9.37
C VAL A 81 -5.93 7.56 9.70
N GLN A 82 -6.40 8.33 8.72
CA GLN A 82 -6.84 9.71 8.88
C GLN A 82 -8.21 9.88 8.23
N PHE A 83 -9.13 10.48 8.99
CA PHE A 83 -10.44 10.86 8.48
C PHE A 83 -10.50 12.37 8.28
N SER A 84 -11.07 12.79 7.16
CA SER A 84 -11.37 14.18 6.86
C SER A 84 -12.81 14.29 6.40
N ALA A 85 -13.58 15.14 7.05
CA ALA A 85 -14.98 15.37 6.70
C ALA A 85 -15.43 16.80 7.07
N THR A 86 -16.50 17.25 6.44
CA THR A 86 -17.21 18.45 6.87
C THR A 86 -18.19 18.05 7.97
N TYR A 87 -17.78 18.20 9.22
CA TYR A 87 -18.59 17.76 10.35
C TYR A 87 -19.78 18.68 10.60
N PHE A 88 -20.97 18.08 10.76
CA PHE A 88 -22.15 18.74 11.27
C PHE A 88 -22.01 19.01 12.79
N ASP A 89 -21.44 18.06 13.52
CA ASP A 89 -21.10 18.17 14.93
C ASP A 89 -19.76 17.49 15.20
N TYR A 90 -18.75 18.29 15.55
CA TYR A 90 -17.41 17.82 15.88
C TYR A 90 -17.35 16.93 17.11
N ALA A 91 -18.22 17.15 18.09
CA ALA A 91 -18.20 16.38 19.33
C ALA A 91 -18.65 14.93 19.13
N THR A 92 -19.56 14.70 18.19
CA THR A 92 -20.12 13.38 17.89
C THR A 92 -19.60 12.77 16.59
N GLY A 93 -18.78 13.51 15.83
CA GLY A 93 -18.23 13.08 14.55
C GLY A 93 -19.30 12.92 13.45
N LYS A 94 -20.47 13.53 13.61
CA LYS A 94 -21.58 13.43 12.65
C LYS A 94 -21.29 14.23 11.38
N VAL A 95 -21.62 13.64 10.22
CA VAL A 95 -21.50 14.25 8.90
C VAL A 95 -22.88 14.28 8.26
N GLN A 96 -23.28 15.45 7.75
CA GLN A 96 -24.60 15.63 7.16
C GLN A 96 -24.75 14.91 5.82
N LEU A 97 -25.97 14.57 5.45
CA LEU A 97 -26.31 13.94 4.17
C LEU A 97 -25.73 14.76 3.00
N GLY A 98 -25.01 14.11 2.12
CA GLY A 98 -24.41 14.70 0.94
C GLY A 98 -23.05 15.38 1.17
N ASP A 99 -22.59 15.50 2.42
CA ASP A 99 -21.25 15.98 2.71
C ASP A 99 -20.22 14.87 2.51
N VAL A 100 -19.01 15.29 2.13
CA VAL A 100 -17.90 14.37 1.79
C VAL A 100 -17.22 13.86 3.05
N ILE A 101 -17.04 12.54 3.12
CA ILE A 101 -16.14 11.88 4.05
C ILE A 101 -14.97 11.32 3.24
N SER A 102 -13.75 11.60 3.68
CA SER A 102 -12.53 11.08 3.07
C SER A 102 -11.76 10.26 4.10
N VAL A 103 -11.29 9.11 3.68
CA VAL A 103 -10.44 8.22 4.47
C VAL A 103 -9.09 8.11 3.77
N THR A 104 -8.02 8.38 4.50
CA THR A 104 -6.65 8.25 4.02
C THR A 104 -5.92 7.22 4.89
N LEU A 105 -5.39 6.20 4.25
CA LEU A 105 -4.49 5.22 4.86
C LEU A 105 -3.07 5.47 4.38
N THR A 106 -2.11 5.50 5.30
CA THR A 106 -0.70 5.67 5.00
C THR A 106 0.11 4.61 5.73
N THR A 107 1.04 3.99 5.04
CA THR A 107 2.00 3.05 5.63
C THR A 107 3.37 3.22 5.01
N GLU A 108 4.41 2.94 5.80
CA GLU A 108 5.77 2.84 5.28
C GLU A 108 6.03 1.43 4.77
N MET A 109 6.59 1.34 3.58
CA MET A 109 7.07 0.10 2.98
C MET A 109 8.58 0.19 2.79
N ILE A 110 9.30 -0.81 3.27
CA ILE A 110 10.74 -0.93 3.03
C ILE A 110 10.94 -1.84 1.84
N MET A 111 11.48 -1.31 0.74
CA MET A 111 11.90 -2.13 -0.38
C MET A 111 13.30 -2.67 -0.14
N PRO A 112 13.49 -4.00 -0.08
CA PRO A 112 14.82 -4.57 -0.01
C PRO A 112 15.58 -4.26 -1.30
N GLY A 113 16.64 -3.50 -1.18
CA GLY A 113 17.58 -3.22 -2.26
C GLY A 113 18.69 -4.26 -2.33
N PHE A 114 19.55 -4.12 -3.34
CA PHE A 114 20.72 -4.98 -3.48
C PHE A 114 21.83 -4.56 -2.49
N GLY A 115 22.46 -5.53 -1.82
CA GLY A 115 23.60 -5.27 -0.94
C GLY A 115 23.25 -4.69 0.44
N GLY A 116 22.02 -4.93 0.94
CA GLY A 116 21.58 -4.41 2.25
C GLY A 116 21.13 -2.95 2.21
N PHE A 117 20.95 -2.39 1.00
CA PHE A 117 20.39 -1.06 0.82
C PHE A 117 18.86 -1.14 0.91
N GLU A 118 18.27 -0.43 1.86
CA GLU A 118 16.84 -0.36 2.08
C GLU A 118 16.32 1.02 1.67
N LEU A 119 15.27 1.03 0.84
CA LEU A 119 14.60 2.27 0.45
C LEU A 119 13.23 2.32 1.15
N PRO A 120 13.02 3.26 2.08
CA PRO A 120 11.71 3.50 2.64
C PRO A 120 10.83 4.25 1.62
N PHE A 121 9.60 3.76 1.44
CA PHE A 121 8.56 4.41 0.64
C PHE A 121 7.30 4.57 1.47
N ASP A 122 6.73 5.76 1.42
CA ASP A 122 5.41 6.01 1.96
C ASP A 122 4.35 5.67 0.91
N VAL A 123 3.48 4.74 1.25
CA VAL A 123 2.33 4.38 0.42
C VAL A 123 1.09 4.96 1.08
N SER A 124 0.37 5.81 0.36
CA SER A 124 -0.89 6.39 0.82
C SER A 124 -2.01 6.12 -0.18
N VAL A 125 -3.19 5.85 0.35
CA VAL A 125 -4.42 5.67 -0.42
C VAL A 125 -5.50 6.52 0.21
N THR A 126 -6.19 7.32 -0.59
CA THR A 126 -7.32 8.15 -0.17
C THR A 126 -8.55 7.77 -0.96
N GLN A 127 -9.65 7.54 -0.26
CA GLN A 127 -10.96 7.34 -0.86
C GLN A 127 -11.96 8.31 -0.24
N SER A 128 -12.93 8.74 -1.03
CA SER A 128 -13.94 9.71 -0.60
C SER A 128 -15.33 9.24 -0.99
N GLY A 129 -16.29 9.48 -0.11
CA GLY A 129 -17.69 9.17 -0.34
C GLY A 129 -18.62 10.21 0.29
N LEU A 130 -19.87 10.12 -0.02
CA LEU A 130 -20.89 11.02 0.51
C LEU A 130 -21.62 10.38 1.69
N SER A 131 -21.83 11.13 2.76
CA SER A 131 -22.65 10.69 3.88
C SER A 131 -24.09 10.40 3.41
N ARG A 132 -24.66 9.29 3.87
CA ARG A 132 -26.00 8.82 3.50
C ARG A 132 -27.04 9.11 4.56
N ILE A 133 -26.65 9.72 5.69
CA ILE A 133 -27.52 9.97 6.84
C ILE A 133 -27.82 11.45 6.97
N TYR A 134 -29.11 11.76 7.14
CA TYR A 134 -29.60 13.10 7.49
C TYR A 134 -29.70 13.25 9.00
N TRP A 135 -28.99 14.22 9.55
CA TRP A 135 -29.08 14.59 10.97
C TRP A 135 -29.95 15.82 11.15
N LYS A 136 -30.85 15.75 12.13
CA LYS A 136 -31.67 16.90 12.56
C LYS A 136 -31.02 17.60 13.75
#